data_505cc1c3fb9201f8b6ec2f1d53bde74a
#
_entry.id   505cc1c3fb9201f8b6ec2f1d53bde74a
#
_cell.length_a   1.000
_cell.length_b   1.000
_cell.length_c   1.000
_cell.angle_alpha   90.00
_cell.angle_beta   90.00
_cell.angle_gamma   90.00
#
_symmetry.space_group_name_H-M   'P 1'
#
loop_
_entity.id
_entity.type
_entity.pdbx_description
1 polymer ?
#
loop_
_entity_poly.entity_id
_entity_poly.type
_entity_poly.pdbx_seq_one_letter_code
_entity_poly.pdbx_strand_id
1 'polypeptide(L)'
;MKKLLGIVVLGLLTCNISFADNLKIIDGDTIILNGEKIRFSGIDTPELKQTCLKDDQEVPCGMTAKRLLAEKISNATVECISEGKDTYKRTLAECFVNGESLSKFLVRSGYAFAYRKYSTKFIKDEEFAKANKLGMWAMTFQYPWDFRKS
;
A
#
# COMPACT_ATOMS: atom_id res chain seq x y z
N MET A 1 -3.88 2.30 -70.61
CA MET A 1 -3.20 3.11 -69.61
C MET A 1 -3.97 3.01 -68.30
N LYS A 2 -3.49 2.18 -67.38
CA LYS A 2 -4.13 2.00 -66.04
C LYS A 2 -3.42 2.91 -65.07
N LYS A 3 -4.14 3.89 -64.49
CA LYS A 3 -3.63 4.76 -63.41
C LYS A 3 -3.73 4.00 -62.11
N LEU A 4 -2.58 3.71 -61.50
CA LEU A 4 -2.49 3.20 -60.11
C LEU A 4 -2.72 4.39 -59.15
N LEU A 5 -3.80 4.32 -58.38
CA LEU A 5 -4.09 5.26 -57.31
C LEU A 5 -3.40 4.74 -56.06
N GLY A 6 -2.29 5.38 -55.65
CA GLY A 6 -1.59 5.05 -54.43
C GLY A 6 -2.34 5.60 -53.20
N ILE A 7 -2.82 4.71 -52.36
CA ILE A 7 -3.40 5.08 -51.07
C ILE A 7 -2.27 5.31 -50.09
N VAL A 8 -2.03 6.58 -49.72
CA VAL A 8 -1.12 6.94 -48.61
C VAL A 8 -1.92 6.75 -47.32
N VAL A 9 -1.61 5.68 -46.57
CA VAL A 9 -2.11 5.48 -45.23
C VAL A 9 -1.25 6.31 -44.28
N LEU A 10 -1.79 7.46 -43.86
CA LEU A 10 -1.17 8.31 -42.84
C LEU A 10 -1.42 7.66 -41.47
N GLY A 11 -0.44 6.91 -40.98
CA GLY A 11 -0.48 6.32 -39.65
C GLY A 11 -0.47 7.42 -38.58
N LEU A 12 -1.58 7.63 -37.89
CA LEU A 12 -1.67 8.45 -36.68
C LEU A 12 -0.89 7.75 -35.58
N LEU A 13 0.34 8.19 -35.33
CA LEU A 13 1.06 7.86 -34.09
C LEU A 13 0.32 8.55 -32.94
N THR A 14 -0.55 7.81 -32.23
CA THR A 14 -1.07 8.26 -30.95
C THR A 14 0.05 8.18 -29.92
N CYS A 15 0.64 9.32 -29.63
CA CYS A 15 1.57 9.44 -28.51
C CYS A 15 0.75 9.29 -27.23
N ASN A 16 0.80 8.10 -26.60
CA ASN A 16 0.26 7.91 -25.25
C ASN A 16 1.16 8.69 -24.28
N ILE A 17 0.74 9.90 -23.92
CA ILE A 17 1.37 10.66 -22.84
C ILE A 17 0.95 9.97 -21.55
N SER A 18 1.82 9.09 -21.04
CA SER A 18 1.68 8.54 -19.69
C SER A 18 2.09 9.63 -18.71
N PHE A 19 1.11 10.21 -18.00
CA PHE A 19 1.41 11.06 -16.86
C PHE A 19 1.87 10.14 -15.73
N ALA A 20 3.09 10.33 -15.24
CA ALA A 20 3.57 9.66 -14.04
C ALA A 20 2.70 10.10 -12.86
N ASP A 21 2.22 9.13 -12.07
CA ASP A 21 1.47 9.43 -10.85
C ASP A 21 2.32 10.23 -9.88
N ASN A 22 1.75 11.29 -9.31
CA ASN A 22 2.37 12.04 -8.23
C ASN A 22 2.07 11.30 -6.92
N LEU A 23 2.97 10.39 -6.54
CA LEU A 23 2.86 9.54 -5.36
C LEU A 23 3.81 10.02 -4.26
N LYS A 24 3.26 10.19 -3.05
CA LYS A 24 4.04 10.39 -1.82
C LYS A 24 3.59 9.38 -0.77
N ILE A 25 4.50 8.58 -0.26
CA ILE A 25 4.25 7.64 0.84
C ILE A 25 4.47 8.36 2.17
N ILE A 26 3.44 8.42 3.00
CA ILE A 26 3.48 9.09 4.31
C ILE A 26 4.00 8.11 5.37
N ASP A 27 3.35 6.96 5.50
CA ASP A 27 3.68 5.87 6.41
C ASP A 27 3.31 4.52 5.77
N GLY A 28 3.21 3.45 6.56
CA GLY A 28 2.95 2.10 6.05
C GLY A 28 1.55 1.90 5.44
N ASP A 29 0.56 2.74 5.79
CA ASP A 29 -0.81 2.59 5.31
C ASP A 29 -1.45 3.88 4.79
N THR A 30 -0.66 4.93 4.61
CA THR A 30 -1.15 6.23 4.14
C THR A 30 -0.27 6.76 3.00
N ILE A 31 -0.89 7.09 1.89
CA ILE A 31 -0.24 7.71 0.73
C ILE A 31 -0.95 9.01 0.34
N ILE A 32 -0.26 9.85 -0.44
CA ILE A 32 -0.88 10.91 -1.23
C ILE A 32 -0.69 10.51 -2.69
N LEU A 33 -1.78 10.32 -3.41
CA LEU A 33 -1.80 9.97 -4.82
C LEU A 33 -2.51 11.07 -5.59
N ASN A 34 -1.80 11.71 -6.51
CA ASN A 34 -2.32 12.83 -7.31
C ASN A 34 -2.99 13.95 -6.47
N GLY A 35 -2.43 14.22 -5.27
CA GLY A 35 -2.91 15.22 -4.34
C GLY A 35 -3.99 14.73 -3.36
N GLU A 36 -4.54 13.54 -3.55
CA GLU A 36 -5.52 12.93 -2.64
C GLU A 36 -4.85 12.11 -1.54
N LYS A 37 -5.21 12.38 -0.27
CA LYS A 37 -4.72 11.61 0.87
C LYS A 37 -5.57 10.36 1.06
N ILE A 38 -4.94 9.20 0.89
CA ILE A 38 -5.57 7.89 0.92
C ILE A 38 -5.01 7.10 2.10
N ARG A 39 -5.91 6.54 2.92
CA ARG A 39 -5.58 5.55 3.95
C ARG A 39 -6.06 4.17 3.49
N PHE A 40 -5.17 3.19 3.58
CA PHE A 40 -5.52 1.81 3.23
C PHE A 40 -6.57 1.27 4.20
N SER A 41 -7.68 0.78 3.65
CA SER A 41 -8.80 0.26 4.42
C SER A 41 -8.51 -1.10 5.04
N GLY A 42 -9.12 -1.37 6.18
CA GLY A 42 -9.12 -2.69 6.84
C GLY A 42 -7.82 -3.14 7.48
N ILE A 43 -6.78 -2.30 7.47
CA ILE A 43 -5.49 -2.58 8.11
C ILE A 43 -5.05 -1.43 9.01
N ASP A 44 -4.09 -1.73 9.88
CA ASP A 44 -3.37 -0.74 10.69
C ASP A 44 -1.90 -1.12 10.72
N THR A 45 -1.01 -0.16 10.42
CA THR A 45 0.43 -0.36 10.41
C THR A 45 1.08 0.31 11.63
N PRO A 46 2.28 -0.12 12.05
CA PRO A 46 2.99 0.59 13.11
C PRO A 46 3.18 2.05 12.74
N GLU A 47 3.03 2.93 13.73
CA GLU A 47 3.25 4.36 13.57
C GLU A 47 4.67 4.64 13.09
N LEU A 48 4.88 5.71 12.32
CA LEU A 48 6.17 5.98 11.67
C LEU A 48 7.36 5.96 12.63
N LYS A 49 7.15 6.46 13.86
CA LYS A 49 8.17 6.50 14.93
C LYS A 49 8.17 5.27 15.84
N GLN A 50 7.28 4.30 15.58
CA GLN A 50 7.17 3.13 16.43
C GLN A 50 8.36 2.20 16.24
N THR A 51 8.92 1.76 17.37
CA THR A 51 9.97 0.74 17.43
C THR A 51 9.42 -0.58 17.94
N CYS A 52 10.13 -1.65 17.65
CA CYS A 52 9.89 -3.01 18.13
C CYS A 52 11.19 -3.58 18.68
N LEU A 53 11.13 -4.64 19.48
CA LEU A 53 12.33 -5.33 19.97
C LEU A 53 12.53 -6.64 19.20
N LYS A 54 13.67 -6.75 18.54
CA LYS A 54 14.15 -7.97 17.91
C LYS A 54 15.46 -8.39 18.58
N ASP A 55 15.47 -9.57 19.22
CA ASP A 55 16.63 -10.06 19.95
C ASP A 55 17.15 -9.01 20.97
N ASP A 56 16.22 -8.41 21.72
CA ASP A 56 16.44 -7.34 22.70
C ASP A 56 17.02 -6.02 22.14
N GLN A 57 17.05 -5.88 20.82
CA GLN A 57 17.49 -4.64 20.16
C GLN A 57 16.28 -3.89 19.57
N GLU A 58 16.26 -2.57 19.77
CA GLU A 58 15.26 -1.71 19.14
C GLU A 58 15.46 -1.65 17.63
N VAL A 59 14.38 -1.89 16.89
CA VAL A 59 14.33 -1.77 15.41
C VAL A 59 13.16 -0.88 14.99
N PRO A 60 13.33 -0.06 13.94
CA PRO A 60 12.30 0.92 13.53
C PRO A 60 11.20 0.25 12.71
N CYS A 61 10.26 -0.45 13.36
CA CYS A 61 9.22 -1.22 12.68
C CYS A 61 8.26 -0.34 11.86
N GLY A 62 7.96 0.89 12.30
CA GLY A 62 7.16 1.84 11.54
C GLY A 62 7.84 2.29 10.24
N MET A 63 9.11 2.65 10.31
CA MET A 63 9.91 2.99 9.13
C MET A 63 10.08 1.78 8.19
N THR A 64 10.18 0.57 8.74
CA THR A 64 10.28 -0.65 7.94
C THR A 64 8.99 -0.92 7.17
N ALA A 65 7.81 -0.74 7.79
CA ALA A 65 6.53 -0.86 7.10
C ALA A 65 6.44 0.12 5.92
N LYS A 66 6.83 1.39 6.13
CA LYS A 66 6.87 2.41 5.07
C LYS A 66 7.84 2.02 3.94
N ARG A 67 9.03 1.53 4.27
CA ARG A 67 10.03 1.11 3.28
C ARG A 67 9.54 -0.08 2.46
N LEU A 68 8.93 -1.08 3.09
CA LEU A 68 8.35 -2.23 2.39
C LEU A 68 7.25 -1.81 1.41
N LEU A 69 6.40 -0.86 1.81
CA LEU A 69 5.39 -0.30 0.90
C LEU A 69 6.06 0.39 -0.30
N ALA A 70 7.08 1.21 -0.06
CA ALA A 70 7.81 1.90 -1.12
C ALA A 70 8.50 0.92 -2.08
N GLU A 71 9.14 -0.11 -1.56
CA GLU A 71 9.78 -1.17 -2.35
C GLU A 71 8.76 -1.97 -3.18
N LYS A 72 7.59 -2.28 -2.59
CA LYS A 72 6.52 -2.99 -3.29
C LYS A 72 5.94 -2.17 -4.44
N ILE A 73 5.75 -0.88 -4.24
CA ILE A 73 5.25 0.03 -5.28
C ILE A 73 6.33 0.27 -6.34
N SER A 74 7.59 0.56 -5.91
CA SER A 74 8.69 0.90 -6.81
C SER A 74 8.28 1.98 -7.83
N ASN A 75 8.34 1.68 -9.12
CA ASN A 75 7.93 2.56 -10.21
C ASN A 75 6.58 2.16 -10.85
N ALA A 76 5.83 1.24 -10.22
CA ALA A 76 4.56 0.79 -10.75
C ALA A 76 3.45 1.80 -10.46
N THR A 77 2.43 1.82 -11.32
CA THR A 77 1.21 2.59 -11.11
C THR A 77 0.41 2.01 -9.94
N VAL A 78 -0.07 2.88 -9.06
CA VAL A 78 -0.95 2.53 -7.96
C VAL A 78 -2.40 2.79 -8.35
N GLU A 79 -3.23 1.76 -8.29
CA GLU A 79 -4.67 1.85 -8.54
C GLU A 79 -5.43 1.66 -7.23
N CYS A 80 -6.32 2.58 -6.88
CA CYS A 80 -7.08 2.53 -5.63
C CYS A 80 -8.58 2.48 -5.88
N ILE A 81 -9.27 1.59 -5.15
CA ILE A 81 -10.73 1.47 -5.13
C ILE A 81 -11.22 2.11 -3.84
N SER A 82 -11.90 3.24 -3.95
CA SER A 82 -12.43 3.98 -2.80
C SER A 82 -13.57 3.20 -2.12
N GLU A 83 -13.54 3.18 -0.79
CA GLU A 83 -14.57 2.59 0.08
C GLU A 83 -15.27 3.65 0.94
N GLY A 84 -14.99 4.93 0.71
CA GLY A 84 -15.56 6.06 1.46
C GLY A 84 -14.51 6.97 2.06
N LYS A 85 -14.91 7.73 3.10
CA LYS A 85 -14.01 8.63 3.83
C LYS A 85 -14.05 8.36 5.32
N ASP A 86 -12.92 8.55 5.98
CA ASP A 86 -12.86 8.52 7.44
C ASP A 86 -13.26 9.87 8.07
N THR A 87 -13.28 9.91 9.40
CA THR A 87 -13.62 11.13 10.17
C THR A 87 -12.62 12.27 9.96
N TYR A 88 -11.43 11.99 9.48
CA TYR A 88 -10.38 12.97 9.15
C TYR A 88 -10.42 13.40 7.67
N LYS A 89 -11.48 13.03 6.93
CA LYS A 89 -11.69 13.30 5.50
C LYS A 89 -10.66 12.66 4.56
N ARG A 90 -9.89 11.67 5.05
CA ARG A 90 -9.03 10.86 4.18
C ARG A 90 -9.90 9.88 3.40
N THR A 91 -9.56 9.64 2.15
CA THR A 91 -10.20 8.57 1.39
C THR A 91 -9.75 7.21 1.93
N LEU A 92 -10.69 6.37 2.34
CA LEU A 92 -10.45 4.97 2.64
C LEU A 92 -10.48 4.20 1.34
N ALA A 93 -9.44 3.43 1.05
CA ALA A 93 -9.38 2.66 -0.19
C ALA A 93 -8.58 1.37 -0.03
N GLU A 94 -8.88 0.38 -0.85
CA GLU A 94 -7.96 -0.70 -1.14
C GLU A 94 -7.15 -0.34 -2.38
N CYS A 95 -5.82 -0.35 -2.26
CA CYS A 95 -4.90 0.01 -3.33
C CYS A 95 -4.12 -1.20 -3.83
N PHE A 96 -3.81 -1.19 -5.12
CA PHE A 96 -3.21 -2.31 -5.85
C PHE A 96 -2.01 -1.84 -6.68
N VAL A 97 -1.06 -2.74 -6.83
CA VAL A 97 0.05 -2.64 -7.79
C VAL A 97 0.12 -3.94 -8.57
N ASN A 98 0.07 -3.86 -9.90
CA ASN A 98 0.06 -5.04 -10.77
C ASN A 98 -1.02 -6.08 -10.37
N GLY A 99 -2.19 -5.62 -9.93
CA GLY A 99 -3.31 -6.45 -9.48
C GLY A 99 -3.17 -7.06 -8.08
N GLU A 100 -2.07 -6.81 -7.36
CA GLU A 100 -1.87 -7.28 -5.99
C GLU A 100 -2.26 -6.19 -4.97
N SER A 101 -3.08 -6.56 -3.99
CA SER A 101 -3.47 -5.67 -2.89
C SER A 101 -2.27 -5.31 -2.00
N LEU A 102 -2.01 -4.02 -1.84
CA LEU A 102 -0.98 -3.49 -0.96
C LEU A 102 -1.30 -3.78 0.52
N SER A 103 -2.57 -3.71 0.91
CA SER A 103 -3.03 -4.08 2.25
C SER A 103 -2.73 -5.55 2.54
N LYS A 104 -3.09 -6.46 1.64
CA LYS A 104 -2.80 -7.89 1.76
C LYS A 104 -1.30 -8.16 1.85
N PHE A 105 -0.51 -7.52 0.99
CA PHE A 105 0.95 -7.66 1.01
C PHE A 105 1.54 -7.28 2.36
N LEU A 106 1.16 -6.12 2.92
CA LEU A 106 1.67 -5.63 4.21
C LEU A 106 1.26 -6.54 5.37
N VAL A 107 0.01 -7.03 5.39
CA VAL A 107 -0.46 -7.94 6.42
C VAL A 107 0.29 -9.28 6.34
N ARG A 108 0.42 -9.85 5.14
CA ARG A 108 1.15 -11.12 4.94
C ARG A 108 2.64 -11.01 5.23
N SER A 109 3.25 -9.85 5.05
CA SER A 109 4.64 -9.61 5.43
C SER A 109 4.84 -9.44 6.93
N GLY A 110 3.76 -9.32 7.71
CA GLY A 110 3.77 -9.11 9.15
C GLY A 110 4.08 -7.68 9.59
N TYR A 111 3.90 -6.68 8.68
CA TYR A 111 4.09 -5.26 8.98
C TYR A 111 2.81 -4.44 8.92
N ALA A 112 1.66 -5.11 8.86
CA ALA A 112 0.35 -4.54 9.11
C ALA A 112 -0.52 -5.55 9.87
N PHE A 113 -1.52 -5.06 10.56
CA PHE A 113 -2.48 -5.84 11.33
C PHE A 113 -3.87 -5.71 10.71
N ALA A 114 -4.63 -6.82 10.67
CA ALA A 114 -6.03 -6.79 10.29
C ALA A 114 -6.80 -5.96 11.32
N TYR A 115 -7.38 -4.83 10.89
CA TYR A 115 -8.09 -3.93 11.79
C TYR A 115 -9.55 -4.36 11.95
N ARG A 116 -9.75 -5.37 12.79
CA ARG A 116 -11.01 -6.10 12.98
C ARG A 116 -12.21 -5.21 13.34
N LYS A 117 -11.96 -4.04 13.92
CA LYS A 117 -13.01 -3.06 14.23
C LYS A 117 -13.75 -2.60 12.96
N TYR A 118 -13.07 -2.58 11.82
CA TYR A 118 -13.61 -2.05 10.57
C TYR A 118 -13.72 -3.07 9.45
N SER A 119 -12.96 -4.19 9.49
CA SER A 119 -12.97 -5.18 8.42
C SER A 119 -12.48 -6.55 8.91
N THR A 120 -13.03 -7.61 8.36
CA THR A 120 -12.56 -8.98 8.55
C THR A 120 -11.73 -9.51 7.38
N LYS A 121 -11.57 -8.71 6.33
CA LYS A 121 -11.02 -9.10 5.03
C LYS A 121 -9.63 -9.72 5.13
N PHE A 122 -8.75 -9.19 5.99
CA PHE A 122 -7.34 -9.56 6.06
C PHE A 122 -6.99 -10.47 7.25
N ILE A 123 -7.98 -11.01 7.97
CA ILE A 123 -7.75 -11.87 9.15
C ILE A 123 -6.94 -13.12 8.78
N LYS A 124 -7.29 -13.79 7.68
CA LYS A 124 -6.57 -14.99 7.23
C LYS A 124 -5.11 -14.69 6.80
N ASP A 125 -4.89 -13.50 6.25
CA ASP A 125 -3.54 -13.06 5.87
C ASP A 125 -2.68 -12.75 7.09
N GLU A 126 -3.27 -12.19 8.15
CA GLU A 126 -2.63 -11.99 9.43
C GLU A 126 -2.31 -13.32 10.14
N GLU A 127 -3.25 -14.27 10.15
CA GLU A 127 -3.05 -15.61 10.70
C GLU A 127 -1.88 -16.32 10.00
N PHE A 128 -1.78 -16.18 8.67
CA PHE A 128 -0.64 -16.69 7.90
C PHE A 128 0.68 -16.06 8.37
N ALA A 129 0.76 -14.73 8.47
CA ALA A 129 1.97 -14.04 8.91
C ALA A 129 2.36 -14.44 10.33
N LYS A 130 1.39 -14.55 11.24
CA LYS A 130 1.57 -14.97 12.63
C LYS A 130 2.08 -16.41 12.73
N ALA A 131 1.46 -17.35 12.02
CA ALA A 131 1.85 -18.76 12.02
C ALA A 131 3.28 -18.96 11.49
N ASN A 132 3.71 -18.15 10.54
CA ASN A 132 5.05 -18.19 9.94
C ASN A 132 6.05 -17.25 10.63
N LYS A 133 5.68 -16.55 11.72
CA LYS A 133 6.51 -15.59 12.46
C LYS A 133 7.15 -14.55 11.55
N LEU A 134 6.37 -13.98 10.61
CA LEU A 134 6.84 -13.00 9.65
C LEU A 134 6.82 -11.59 10.25
N GLY A 135 7.81 -10.78 9.87
CA GLY A 135 7.89 -9.37 10.27
C GLY A 135 7.83 -9.19 11.79
N MET A 136 6.92 -8.35 12.24
CA MET A 136 6.73 -8.04 13.66
C MET A 136 6.31 -9.27 14.50
N TRP A 137 5.71 -10.30 13.89
CA TRP A 137 5.33 -11.53 14.60
C TRP A 137 6.52 -12.36 15.12
N ALA A 138 7.75 -12.04 14.68
CA ALA A 138 9.00 -12.57 15.23
C ALA A 138 9.63 -11.64 16.28
N MET A 139 8.95 -10.58 16.71
CA MET A 139 9.47 -9.53 17.59
C MET A 139 8.55 -9.33 18.79
N THR A 140 9.03 -8.61 19.80
CA THR A 140 8.18 -8.02 20.82
C THR A 140 7.72 -6.65 20.34
N PHE A 141 6.43 -6.41 20.32
CA PHE A 141 5.85 -5.17 19.80
C PHE A 141 4.59 -4.78 20.58
N GLN A 142 4.23 -3.52 20.46
CA GLN A 142 2.94 -2.98 20.85
C GLN A 142 2.07 -2.84 19.59
N TYR A 143 0.77 -3.13 19.69
CA TYR A 143 -0.13 -2.87 18.56
C TYR A 143 -0.21 -1.36 18.26
N PRO A 144 -0.36 -0.95 16.98
CA PRO A 144 -0.40 0.47 16.63
C PRO A 144 -1.47 1.27 17.38
N TRP A 145 -2.65 0.70 17.55
CA TRP A 145 -3.76 1.34 18.30
C TRP A 145 -3.49 1.48 19.79
N ASP A 146 -2.61 0.66 20.38
CA ASP A 146 -2.18 0.80 21.77
C ASP A 146 -1.00 1.78 21.89
N PHE A 147 -0.08 1.75 20.93
CA PHE A 147 1.01 2.72 20.85
C PHE A 147 0.49 4.16 20.75
N ARG A 148 -0.61 4.41 20.02
CA ARG A 148 -1.22 5.76 19.93
C ARG A 148 -1.85 6.25 21.23
N LYS A 149 -2.06 5.39 22.22
CA LYS A 149 -2.64 5.76 23.53
C LYS A 149 -1.56 5.95 24.61
N SER A 150 -0.33 5.49 24.38
CA SER A 150 0.81 5.69 25.25
C SER A 150 1.49 7.04 24.96
#